data_99d95b1e0266b28c15a89a2e5fb1dd88
#
_entry.id   99d95b1e0266b28c15a89a2e5fb1dd88
#
_cell.length_a   1.000
_cell.length_b   1.000
_cell.length_c   1.000
_cell.angle_alpha   90.00
_cell.angle_beta   90.00
_cell.angle_gamma   90.00
#
_symmetry.space_group_name_H-M   'P 1'
#
loop_
_entity.id
_entity.type
_entity.pdbx_description
1 polymer ?
#
loop_
_entity_poly.entity_id
_entity_poly.type
_entity_poly.pdbx_seq_one_letter_code
_entity_poly.pdbx_strand_id
1 'polypeptide(L)'
;SSSAPVSTSAPAASSSASPSDDPTQMTAEITWWAFPTFGQENADDPAGTYEQKIIEAFNEKYPNIKVNLETIDFTSGPDAITAAIEGNAAPDVLFDAPGRIIEYGKNGKLVSLDDLFTDEFVKDVNNDALVNACKGNGTAYMYPISSAPFYMVINQKQWEEAGALEFVNQEGDRTWTTEDFEKALKALHEAGVNP
;
A
#
# COMPACT_ATOMS: atom_id res chain seq x y z
N SER A 1 -36.75 47.43 -15.36
CA SER A 1 -35.84 46.38 -15.78
C SER A 1 -35.93 45.22 -14.78
N SER A 2 -36.65 44.18 -15.22
CA SER A 2 -36.92 42.97 -14.43
C SER A 2 -35.86 41.94 -14.73
N SER A 3 -35.10 41.53 -13.72
CA SER A 3 -34.14 40.45 -13.83
C SER A 3 -34.77 39.16 -13.27
N ALA A 4 -34.97 38.18 -14.12
CA ALA A 4 -35.42 36.84 -13.74
C ALA A 4 -34.26 36.06 -13.14
N PRO A 5 -34.51 35.18 -12.13
CA PRO A 5 -33.48 34.33 -11.56
C PRO A 5 -33.15 33.14 -12.50
N VAL A 6 -31.87 32.92 -12.72
CA VAL A 6 -31.36 31.74 -13.42
C VAL A 6 -31.47 30.52 -12.48
N SER A 7 -32.31 29.58 -12.87
CA SER A 7 -32.44 28.29 -12.21
C SER A 7 -31.25 27.43 -12.60
N THR A 8 -30.30 27.22 -11.69
CA THR A 8 -29.27 26.19 -11.80
C THR A 8 -29.89 24.86 -11.40
N SER A 9 -30.22 24.04 -12.39
CA SER A 9 -30.58 22.66 -12.19
C SER A 9 -29.32 21.86 -11.81
N ALA A 10 -29.29 21.35 -10.58
CA ALA A 10 -28.35 20.34 -10.15
C ALA A 10 -28.53 19.06 -11.00
N PRO A 11 -27.45 18.34 -11.33
CA PRO A 11 -27.58 17.06 -11.98
C PRO A 11 -28.32 16.09 -11.06
N ALA A 12 -29.33 15.45 -11.61
CA ALA A 12 -30.14 14.45 -10.94
C ALA A 12 -29.25 13.29 -10.50
N ALA A 13 -29.24 13.01 -9.21
CA ALA A 13 -28.71 11.78 -8.68
C ALA A 13 -29.48 10.61 -9.33
N SER A 14 -28.73 9.76 -10.02
CA SER A 14 -29.23 8.58 -10.70
C SER A 14 -29.68 7.55 -9.67
N SER A 15 -30.94 7.19 -9.79
CA SER A 15 -31.64 6.00 -9.33
C SER A 15 -30.95 5.05 -8.35
N SER A 16 -31.50 5.01 -7.14
CA SER A 16 -31.40 3.92 -6.20
C SER A 16 -31.92 2.63 -6.81
N ALA A 17 -31.04 1.76 -7.29
CA ALA A 17 -31.27 0.34 -7.27
C ALA A 17 -31.15 -0.12 -5.81
N SER A 18 -32.16 -0.80 -5.26
CA SER A 18 -32.01 -1.49 -3.98
C SER A 18 -30.86 -2.47 -4.11
N PRO A 19 -29.89 -2.45 -3.17
CA PRO A 19 -28.82 -3.45 -3.20
C PRO A 19 -29.47 -4.83 -3.13
N SER A 20 -29.13 -5.73 -4.04
CA SER A 20 -29.42 -7.14 -3.82
C SER A 20 -28.59 -7.56 -2.62
N ASP A 21 -29.15 -8.32 -1.68
CA ASP A 21 -28.40 -8.85 -0.53
C ASP A 21 -27.28 -9.83 -0.95
N ASP A 22 -27.23 -10.18 -2.24
CA ASP A 22 -26.19 -11.02 -2.83
C ASP A 22 -25.12 -10.14 -3.52
N PRO A 23 -23.92 -10.03 -2.95
CA PRO A 23 -22.86 -9.21 -3.51
C PRO A 23 -22.39 -9.68 -4.91
N THR A 24 -22.65 -10.94 -5.30
CA THR A 24 -22.31 -11.44 -6.66
C THR A 24 -23.22 -10.86 -7.74
N GLN A 25 -24.36 -10.30 -7.37
CA GLN A 25 -25.33 -9.66 -8.28
C GLN A 25 -25.16 -8.14 -8.36
N MET A 26 -24.26 -7.58 -7.56
CA MET A 26 -23.99 -6.13 -7.58
C MET A 26 -23.40 -5.72 -8.93
N THR A 27 -23.88 -4.60 -9.44
CA THR A 27 -23.32 -3.95 -10.65
C THR A 27 -22.67 -2.64 -10.25
N ALA A 28 -21.38 -2.50 -10.55
CA ALA A 28 -20.63 -1.30 -10.27
C ALA A 28 -19.49 -1.11 -11.28
N GLU A 29 -18.99 0.09 -11.36
CA GLU A 29 -17.72 0.42 -12.00
C GLU A 29 -16.87 1.12 -10.95
N ILE A 30 -15.67 0.56 -10.68
CA ILE A 30 -14.74 1.06 -9.68
C ILE A 30 -13.37 1.30 -10.31
N THR A 31 -12.63 2.23 -9.73
CA THR A 31 -11.24 2.54 -10.09
C THR A 31 -10.31 1.99 -9.03
N TRP A 32 -9.26 1.31 -9.49
CA TRP A 32 -8.19 0.82 -8.63
C TRP A 32 -6.86 1.42 -9.07
N TRP A 33 -6.26 2.22 -8.18
CA TRP A 33 -4.91 2.74 -8.38
C TRP A 33 -3.91 1.88 -7.62
N ALA A 34 -2.87 1.41 -8.31
CA ALA A 34 -1.87 0.52 -7.73
C ALA A 34 -0.45 0.91 -8.16
N PHE A 35 0.46 0.95 -7.18
CA PHE A 35 1.88 0.89 -7.50
C PHE A 35 2.22 -0.53 -7.93
N PRO A 36 2.93 -0.73 -9.05
CA PRO A 36 3.27 -2.05 -9.59
C PRO A 36 4.36 -2.72 -8.75
N THR A 37 3.97 -3.20 -7.57
CA THR A 37 4.88 -3.76 -6.56
C THR A 37 5.08 -5.26 -6.74
N PHE A 38 4.13 -5.94 -7.38
CA PHE A 38 4.21 -7.37 -7.61
C PHE A 38 5.06 -7.67 -8.85
N GLY A 39 5.83 -8.75 -8.75
CA GLY A 39 6.68 -9.19 -9.84
C GLY A 39 5.89 -9.55 -11.09
N GLN A 40 6.47 -9.28 -12.23
CA GLN A 40 6.01 -9.77 -13.52
C GLN A 40 6.47 -11.23 -13.67
N GLU A 41 5.68 -12.06 -14.34
CA GLU A 41 6.11 -13.43 -14.64
C GLU A 41 7.27 -13.44 -15.65
N ASN A 42 7.24 -12.49 -16.59
CA ASN A 42 8.30 -12.27 -17.56
C ASN A 42 8.82 -10.84 -17.45
N ALA A 43 10.11 -10.66 -17.71
CA ALA A 43 10.75 -9.35 -17.62
C ALA A 43 10.16 -8.30 -18.59
N ASP A 44 9.56 -8.77 -19.68
CA ASP A 44 8.98 -7.92 -20.72
C ASP A 44 7.48 -7.64 -20.52
N ASP A 45 6.86 -8.19 -19.47
CA ASP A 45 5.45 -7.94 -19.18
C ASP A 45 5.27 -6.46 -18.79
N PRO A 46 4.24 -5.77 -19.29
CA PRO A 46 3.98 -4.40 -18.89
C PRO A 46 3.60 -4.30 -17.40
N ALA A 47 3.86 -3.14 -16.80
CA ALA A 47 3.41 -2.84 -15.45
C ALA A 47 1.88 -3.02 -15.34
N GLY A 48 1.42 -3.62 -14.24
CA GLY A 48 0.00 -3.92 -14.03
C GLY A 48 -0.45 -5.29 -14.53
N THR A 49 0.41 -6.08 -15.16
CA THR A 49 0.05 -7.43 -15.65
C THR A 49 -0.39 -8.35 -14.49
N TYR A 50 0.27 -8.25 -13.34
CA TYR A 50 -0.12 -9.05 -12.16
C TYR A 50 -1.45 -8.57 -11.57
N GLU A 51 -1.63 -7.26 -11.45
CA GLU A 51 -2.85 -6.63 -10.96
C GLU A 51 -4.04 -6.99 -11.86
N GLN A 52 -3.82 -7.06 -13.17
CA GLN A 52 -4.86 -7.48 -14.10
C GLN A 52 -5.32 -8.93 -13.85
N LYS A 53 -4.42 -9.85 -13.49
CA LYS A 53 -4.79 -11.22 -13.11
C LYS A 53 -5.61 -11.26 -11.81
N ILE A 54 -5.35 -10.36 -10.87
CA ILE A 54 -6.18 -10.21 -9.66
C ILE A 54 -7.59 -9.78 -10.06
N ILE A 55 -7.72 -8.81 -10.99
CA ILE A 55 -9.02 -8.36 -11.49
C ILE A 55 -9.77 -9.49 -12.19
N GLU A 56 -9.09 -10.29 -13.00
CA GLU A 56 -9.68 -11.46 -13.67
C GLU A 56 -10.25 -12.46 -12.63
N ALA A 57 -9.45 -12.81 -11.61
CA ALA A 57 -9.91 -13.68 -10.53
C ALA A 57 -11.06 -13.07 -9.71
N PHE A 58 -11.05 -11.77 -9.47
CA PHE A 58 -12.15 -11.05 -8.84
C PHE A 58 -13.43 -11.14 -9.68
N ASN A 59 -13.32 -10.94 -10.99
CA ASN A 59 -14.46 -10.98 -11.91
C ASN A 59 -15.04 -12.38 -12.12
N GLU A 60 -14.30 -13.47 -11.82
CA GLU A 60 -14.90 -14.81 -11.73
C GLU A 60 -15.99 -14.88 -10.68
N LYS A 61 -15.83 -14.16 -9.57
CA LYS A 61 -16.79 -14.12 -8.47
C LYS A 61 -17.82 -12.99 -8.61
N TYR A 62 -17.39 -11.84 -9.13
CA TYR A 62 -18.19 -10.61 -9.26
C TYR A 62 -18.24 -10.12 -10.71
N PRO A 63 -18.92 -10.85 -11.62
CA PRO A 63 -18.84 -10.62 -13.06
C PRO A 63 -19.45 -9.29 -13.52
N ASN A 64 -20.30 -8.68 -12.68
CA ASN A 64 -20.97 -7.43 -13.01
C ASN A 64 -20.26 -6.19 -12.44
N ILE A 65 -19.11 -6.37 -11.76
CA ILE A 65 -18.30 -5.27 -11.26
C ILE A 65 -17.11 -5.06 -12.20
N LYS A 66 -17.12 -3.94 -12.89
CA LYS A 66 -15.99 -3.53 -13.74
C LYS A 66 -14.93 -2.84 -12.89
N VAL A 67 -13.70 -3.29 -12.99
CA VAL A 67 -12.54 -2.67 -12.33
C VAL A 67 -11.65 -2.00 -13.37
N ASN A 68 -11.45 -0.69 -13.25
CA ASN A 68 -10.52 0.06 -14.07
C ASN A 68 -9.20 0.21 -13.30
N LEU A 69 -8.17 -0.46 -13.76
CA LEU A 69 -6.83 -0.37 -13.18
C LEU A 69 -6.08 0.83 -13.74
N GLU A 70 -5.45 1.59 -12.84
CA GLU A 70 -4.45 2.60 -13.17
C GLU A 70 -3.17 2.30 -12.40
N THR A 71 -2.07 2.09 -13.13
CA THR A 71 -0.75 1.89 -12.51
C THR A 71 -0.09 3.23 -12.26
N ILE A 72 0.37 3.43 -11.03
CA ILE A 72 1.00 4.67 -10.56
C ILE A 72 2.51 4.47 -10.48
N ASP A 73 3.28 5.37 -11.05
CA ASP A 73 4.74 5.31 -10.93
C ASP A 73 5.25 5.75 -9.54
N PHE A 74 6.40 5.24 -9.12
CA PHE A 74 6.93 5.50 -7.79
C PHE A 74 7.47 6.91 -7.60
N THR A 75 7.71 7.66 -8.66
CA THR A 75 8.31 9.00 -8.60
C THR A 75 7.25 10.08 -8.43
N SER A 76 6.25 10.09 -9.30
CA SER A 76 5.18 11.11 -9.32
C SER A 76 3.88 10.66 -8.66
N GLY A 77 3.72 9.35 -8.43
CA GLY A 77 2.50 8.76 -7.91
C GLY A 77 2.06 9.31 -6.56
N PRO A 78 2.93 9.48 -5.57
CA PRO A 78 2.53 10.05 -4.27
C PRO A 78 1.90 11.43 -4.38
N ASP A 79 2.44 12.29 -5.22
CA ASP A 79 1.92 13.64 -5.46
C ASP A 79 0.59 13.59 -6.23
N ALA A 80 0.49 12.71 -7.22
CA ALA A 80 -0.73 12.50 -8.00
C ALA A 80 -1.89 12.00 -7.12
N ILE A 81 -1.64 11.05 -6.21
CA ILE A 81 -2.64 10.56 -5.26
C ILE A 81 -3.10 11.69 -4.33
N THR A 82 -2.16 12.46 -3.77
CA THR A 82 -2.48 13.58 -2.90
C THR A 82 -3.35 14.60 -3.62
N ALA A 83 -2.98 14.99 -4.83
CA ALA A 83 -3.75 15.92 -5.64
C ALA A 83 -5.16 15.39 -5.99
N ALA A 84 -5.27 14.10 -6.29
CA ALA A 84 -6.56 13.47 -6.57
C ALA A 84 -7.48 13.45 -5.33
N ILE A 85 -6.93 13.14 -4.16
CA ILE A 85 -7.66 13.17 -2.88
C ILE A 85 -8.16 14.60 -2.59
N GLU A 86 -7.33 15.61 -2.77
CA GLU A 86 -7.69 17.01 -2.54
C GLU A 86 -8.70 17.51 -3.57
N GLY A 87 -8.59 17.04 -4.81
CA GLY A 87 -9.47 17.37 -5.92
C GLY A 87 -10.80 16.59 -5.94
N ASN A 88 -11.10 15.72 -4.98
CA ASN A 88 -12.25 14.80 -4.98
C ASN A 88 -12.31 13.90 -6.25
N ALA A 89 -11.17 13.51 -6.76
CA ALA A 89 -10.99 12.61 -7.90
C ALA A 89 -10.17 11.37 -7.52
N ALA A 90 -10.15 11.02 -6.23
CA ALA A 90 -9.47 9.85 -5.72
C ALA A 90 -10.09 8.55 -6.27
N PRO A 91 -9.29 7.47 -6.41
CA PRO A 91 -9.81 6.17 -6.78
C PRO A 91 -10.69 5.57 -5.68
N ASP A 92 -11.51 4.58 -6.05
CA ASP A 92 -12.32 3.82 -5.09
C ASP A 92 -11.44 2.87 -4.25
N VAL A 93 -10.39 2.33 -4.85
CA VAL A 93 -9.42 1.44 -4.19
C VAL A 93 -8.01 1.93 -4.46
N LEU A 94 -7.20 2.00 -3.42
CA LEU A 94 -5.80 2.38 -3.49
C LEU A 94 -4.90 1.30 -2.91
N PHE A 95 -3.90 0.84 -3.70
CA PHE A 95 -2.81 0.01 -3.22
C PHE A 95 -1.53 0.85 -3.13
N ASP A 96 -1.06 1.09 -1.92
CA ASP A 96 0.06 1.98 -1.65
C ASP A 96 0.84 1.56 -0.39
N ALA A 97 1.92 2.28 -0.11
CA ALA A 97 2.76 2.05 1.06
C ALA A 97 2.00 2.31 2.37
N PRO A 98 2.22 1.46 3.40
CA PRO A 98 1.49 1.52 4.67
C PRO A 98 1.48 2.91 5.31
N GLY A 99 2.62 3.59 5.33
CA GLY A 99 2.73 4.91 5.98
C GLY A 99 1.80 5.96 5.38
N ARG A 100 1.68 6.00 4.05
CA ARG A 100 0.77 6.93 3.36
C ARG A 100 -0.69 6.58 3.58
N ILE A 101 -1.05 5.30 3.45
CA ILE A 101 -2.43 4.83 3.69
C ILE A 101 -2.90 5.22 5.09
N ILE A 102 -2.10 4.94 6.12
CA ILE A 102 -2.47 5.27 7.49
C ILE A 102 -2.59 6.78 7.70
N GLU A 103 -1.75 7.58 7.06
CA GLU A 103 -1.83 9.04 7.16
C GLU A 103 -3.09 9.58 6.46
N TYR A 104 -3.45 9.08 5.29
CA TYR A 104 -4.71 9.42 4.64
C TYR A 104 -5.92 9.05 5.52
N GLY A 105 -5.88 7.88 6.15
CA GLY A 105 -6.93 7.43 7.08
C GLY A 105 -7.09 8.37 8.28
N LYS A 106 -5.98 8.71 8.96
CA LYS A 106 -5.96 9.65 10.09
C LYS A 106 -6.52 11.03 9.72
N ASN A 107 -6.34 11.45 8.49
CA ASN A 107 -6.84 12.71 7.96
C ASN A 107 -8.27 12.62 7.40
N GLY A 108 -8.98 11.50 7.63
CA GLY A 108 -10.38 11.32 7.23
C GLY A 108 -10.59 11.19 5.72
N LYS A 109 -9.58 10.75 4.99
CA LYS A 109 -9.62 10.59 3.53
C LYS A 109 -9.97 9.17 3.09
N LEU A 110 -9.97 8.22 4.01
CA LEU A 110 -10.31 6.82 3.77
C LEU A 110 -11.49 6.40 4.63
N VAL A 111 -12.26 5.45 4.14
CA VAL A 111 -13.30 4.77 4.93
C VAL A 111 -12.67 3.79 5.92
N SER A 112 -13.34 3.55 7.05
CA SER A 112 -12.96 2.50 7.99
C SER A 112 -13.09 1.12 7.34
N LEU A 113 -12.13 0.26 7.65
CA LEU A 113 -12.16 -1.16 7.31
C LEU A 113 -12.34 -2.05 8.56
N ASP A 114 -12.80 -1.47 9.69
CA ASP A 114 -12.94 -2.20 10.95
C ASP A 114 -13.80 -3.45 10.82
N ASP A 115 -14.84 -3.43 9.98
CA ASP A 115 -15.72 -4.57 9.73
C ASP A 115 -14.98 -5.78 9.12
N LEU A 116 -13.82 -5.57 8.49
CA LEU A 116 -12.98 -6.65 7.95
C LEU A 116 -12.03 -7.24 9.01
N PHE A 117 -11.84 -6.54 10.14
CA PHE A 117 -10.94 -6.97 11.21
C PHE A 117 -11.70 -7.76 12.30
N THR A 118 -12.38 -8.81 11.86
CA THR A 118 -13.08 -9.73 12.75
C THR A 118 -12.13 -10.51 13.65
N ASP A 119 -12.63 -11.07 14.75
CA ASP A 119 -11.83 -11.93 15.66
C ASP A 119 -11.21 -13.13 14.91
N GLU A 120 -11.91 -13.67 13.91
CA GLU A 120 -11.43 -14.75 13.06
C GLU A 120 -10.24 -14.29 12.20
N PHE A 121 -10.37 -13.13 11.54
CA PHE A 121 -9.29 -12.54 10.74
C PHE A 121 -8.06 -12.26 11.59
N VAL A 122 -8.22 -11.60 12.76
CA VAL A 122 -7.11 -11.28 13.65
C VAL A 122 -6.41 -12.54 14.14
N LYS A 123 -7.16 -13.59 14.44
CA LYS A 123 -6.61 -14.89 14.84
C LYS A 123 -5.88 -15.59 13.70
N ASP A 124 -6.40 -15.50 12.47
CA ASP A 124 -5.77 -16.09 11.28
C ASP A 124 -4.45 -15.39 10.92
N VAL A 125 -4.42 -14.06 10.97
CA VAL A 125 -3.19 -13.26 10.79
C VAL A 125 -2.13 -13.64 11.82
N ASN A 126 -2.52 -13.98 13.05
CA ASN A 126 -1.65 -14.39 14.15
C ASN A 126 -0.40 -13.49 14.34
N ASN A 127 -0.56 -12.19 14.12
CA ASN A 127 0.49 -11.18 14.24
C ASN A 127 -0.10 -9.83 14.67
N ASP A 128 -0.13 -9.58 15.97
CA ASP A 128 -0.69 -8.35 16.54
C ASP A 128 0.03 -7.09 16.03
N ALA A 129 1.34 -7.17 15.79
CA ALA A 129 2.09 -6.02 15.27
C ALA A 129 1.62 -5.65 13.86
N LEU A 130 1.36 -6.64 13.00
CA LEU A 130 0.82 -6.41 11.67
C LEU A 130 -0.61 -5.85 11.72
N VAL A 131 -1.48 -6.43 12.55
CA VAL A 131 -2.85 -5.93 12.76
C VAL A 131 -2.84 -4.48 13.25
N ASN A 132 -1.96 -4.15 14.20
CA ASN A 132 -1.83 -2.79 14.71
C ASN A 132 -1.25 -1.82 13.68
N ALA A 133 -0.33 -2.27 12.82
CA ALA A 133 0.22 -1.46 11.73
C ALA A 133 -0.85 -1.05 10.68
N CYS A 134 -1.96 -1.78 10.60
CA CYS A 134 -3.08 -1.45 9.72
C CYS A 134 -3.99 -0.34 10.27
N LYS A 135 -3.74 0.14 11.49
CA LYS A 135 -4.62 1.07 12.20
C LYS A 135 -4.01 2.45 12.38
N GLY A 136 -4.84 3.46 12.20
CA GLY A 136 -4.56 4.84 12.59
C GLY A 136 -5.55 5.31 13.63
N ASN A 137 -5.07 5.80 14.81
CA ASN A 137 -5.92 6.23 15.91
C ASN A 137 -6.96 5.16 16.37
N GLY A 138 -6.61 3.88 16.25
CA GLY A 138 -7.45 2.75 16.63
C GLY A 138 -8.37 2.21 15.56
N THR A 139 -8.53 2.90 14.43
CA THR A 139 -9.38 2.50 13.28
C THR A 139 -8.54 1.87 12.18
N ALA A 140 -8.98 0.75 11.63
CA ALA A 140 -8.33 0.09 10.50
C ALA A 140 -8.61 0.85 9.20
N TYR A 141 -7.55 1.19 8.47
CA TYR A 141 -7.63 1.87 7.17
C TYR A 141 -6.90 1.11 6.05
N MET A 142 -6.21 0.05 6.41
CA MET A 142 -5.43 -0.75 5.47
C MET A 142 -5.71 -2.22 5.69
N TYR A 143 -5.91 -2.98 4.60
CA TYR A 143 -5.98 -4.42 4.64
C TYR A 143 -4.60 -4.99 4.25
N PRO A 144 -3.96 -5.81 5.08
CA PRO A 144 -2.63 -6.33 4.80
C PRO A 144 -2.71 -7.50 3.82
N ILE A 145 -1.94 -7.41 2.73
CA ILE A 145 -1.82 -8.51 1.76
C ILE A 145 -0.47 -9.23 1.85
N SER A 146 0.52 -8.57 2.44
CA SER A 146 1.84 -9.15 2.68
C SER A 146 2.56 -8.39 3.79
N SER A 147 3.64 -8.99 4.32
CA SER A 147 4.56 -8.33 5.23
C SER A 147 5.95 -8.32 4.59
N ALA A 148 6.53 -7.14 4.42
CA ALA A 148 7.88 -6.97 3.90
C ALA A 148 8.71 -6.21 4.94
N PRO A 149 9.47 -6.89 5.80
CA PRO A 149 10.32 -6.23 6.77
C PRO A 149 11.48 -5.52 6.08
N PHE A 150 11.83 -4.34 6.56
CA PHE A 150 13.10 -3.71 6.23
C PHE A 150 14.20 -4.36 7.06
N TYR A 151 15.24 -4.78 6.40
CA TYR A 151 16.41 -5.35 7.07
C TYR A 151 17.69 -4.93 6.35
N MET A 152 18.78 -4.93 7.10
CA MET A 152 20.11 -4.67 6.56
C MET A 152 20.76 -6.01 6.18
N VAL A 153 21.36 -6.06 5.01
CA VAL A 153 22.14 -7.22 4.55
C VAL A 153 23.59 -6.79 4.43
N ILE A 154 24.49 -7.63 4.95
CA ILE A 154 25.93 -7.42 4.83
C ILE A 154 26.53 -8.52 3.96
N ASN A 155 27.58 -8.20 3.20
CA ASN A 155 28.42 -9.20 2.57
C ASN A 155 29.46 -9.65 3.61
N GLN A 156 29.18 -10.77 4.27
CA GLN A 156 29.99 -11.26 5.39
C GLN A 156 31.48 -11.37 5.03
N LYS A 157 31.80 -11.90 3.86
CA LYS A 157 33.19 -12.04 3.42
C LYS A 157 33.91 -10.70 3.31
N GLN A 158 33.30 -9.70 2.67
CA GLN A 158 33.89 -8.37 2.55
C GLN A 158 34.08 -7.69 3.92
N TRP A 159 33.11 -7.87 4.81
CA TRP A 159 33.17 -7.31 6.16
C TRP A 159 34.24 -7.97 7.00
N GLU A 160 34.45 -9.28 6.86
CA GLU A 160 35.53 -10.02 7.53
C GLU A 160 36.91 -9.57 7.01
N GLU A 161 37.08 -9.52 5.68
CA GLU A 161 38.33 -9.09 5.04
C GLU A 161 38.71 -7.64 5.39
N ALA A 162 37.71 -6.79 5.61
CA ALA A 162 37.90 -5.39 6.03
C ALA A 162 38.06 -5.23 7.56
N GLY A 163 37.92 -6.29 8.36
CA GLY A 163 37.92 -6.19 9.83
C GLY A 163 36.66 -5.54 10.41
N ALA A 164 35.62 -5.31 9.61
CA ALA A 164 34.42 -4.62 10.02
C ALA A 164 33.50 -5.49 10.92
N LEU A 165 33.59 -6.82 10.82
CA LEU A 165 32.76 -7.73 11.64
C LEU A 165 33.08 -7.67 13.13
N GLU A 166 34.28 -7.24 13.53
CA GLU A 166 34.65 -7.12 14.95
C GLU A 166 33.84 -6.04 15.69
N PHE A 167 33.26 -5.08 14.98
CA PHE A 167 32.51 -3.97 15.56
C PHE A 167 31.02 -4.29 15.71
N VAL A 168 30.50 -5.38 15.14
CA VAL A 168 29.08 -5.66 15.12
C VAL A 168 28.77 -7.01 15.79
N ASN A 169 27.69 -7.02 16.56
CA ASN A 169 27.21 -8.24 17.21
C ASN A 169 26.58 -9.18 16.19
N GLN A 170 27.13 -10.40 16.05
CA GLN A 170 26.64 -11.43 15.13
C GLN A 170 25.82 -12.50 15.84
N GLU A 171 25.76 -12.47 17.16
CA GLU A 171 25.10 -13.49 17.98
C GLU A 171 23.90 -12.91 18.75
N GLY A 172 23.08 -13.79 19.29
CA GLY A 172 21.93 -13.42 20.12
C GLY A 172 20.91 -12.59 19.35
N ASP A 173 20.60 -11.41 19.85
CA ASP A 173 19.63 -10.48 19.27
C ASP A 173 20.16 -9.73 18.05
N ARG A 174 21.46 -9.81 17.78
CA ARG A 174 22.15 -9.14 16.66
C ARG A 174 21.89 -7.63 16.59
N THR A 175 21.68 -7.01 17.73
CA THR A 175 21.54 -5.55 17.80
C THR A 175 22.90 -4.87 17.74
N TRP A 176 22.96 -3.75 17.02
CA TRP A 176 24.15 -2.92 16.89
C TRP A 176 23.84 -1.51 17.37
N THR A 177 24.84 -0.87 17.99
CA THR A 177 24.75 0.54 18.27
C THR A 177 25.12 1.35 17.03
N THR A 178 24.67 2.60 16.96
CA THR A 178 25.09 3.51 15.88
C THR A 178 26.61 3.67 15.86
N GLU A 179 27.25 3.77 17.03
CA GLU A 179 28.71 3.90 17.15
C GLU A 179 29.44 2.68 16.58
N ASP A 180 28.97 1.45 16.87
CA ASP A 180 29.57 0.24 16.34
C ASP A 180 29.40 0.15 14.83
N PHE A 181 28.24 0.53 14.33
CA PHE A 181 27.97 0.57 12.89
C PHE A 181 28.87 1.59 12.17
N GLU A 182 29.07 2.79 12.75
CA GLU A 182 29.99 3.80 12.21
C GLU A 182 31.45 3.30 12.17
N LYS A 183 31.91 2.58 13.20
CA LYS A 183 33.23 1.94 13.20
C LYS A 183 33.36 0.91 12.09
N ALA A 184 32.34 0.06 11.90
CA ALA A 184 32.32 -0.91 10.82
C ALA A 184 32.37 -0.23 9.43
N LEU A 185 31.57 0.81 9.20
CA LEU A 185 31.62 1.59 7.96
C LEU A 185 32.97 2.22 7.68
N LYS A 186 33.62 2.72 8.74
CA LYS A 186 34.98 3.28 8.62
C LYS A 186 36.01 2.22 8.21
N ALA A 187 35.96 1.02 8.82
CA ALA A 187 36.84 -0.07 8.44
C ALA A 187 36.63 -0.52 6.99
N LEU A 188 35.38 -0.60 6.53
CA LEU A 188 35.05 -0.88 5.12
C LEU A 188 35.62 0.19 4.18
N HIS A 189 35.45 1.45 4.51
CA HIS A 189 35.97 2.57 3.72
C HIS A 189 37.51 2.54 3.62
N GLU A 190 38.20 2.31 4.75
CA GLU A 190 39.68 2.23 4.81
C GLU A 190 40.19 1.02 4.00
N ALA A 191 39.41 -0.07 3.92
CA ALA A 191 39.72 -1.24 3.11
C ALA A 191 39.36 -1.06 1.60
N GLY A 192 38.81 0.09 1.21
CA GLY A 192 38.40 0.37 -0.16
C GLY A 192 37.11 -0.34 -0.60
N VAL A 193 36.35 -0.85 0.35
CA VAL A 193 35.01 -1.41 0.10
C VAL A 193 34.01 -0.27 0.11
N ASN A 194 33.21 -0.16 -0.94
CA ASN A 194 32.10 0.79 -0.96
C ASN A 194 30.91 0.15 -0.26
N PRO A 195 30.48 0.66 0.90
CA PRO A 195 29.40 0.09 1.71
C PRO A 195 28.03 0.29 1.07
#